data_aaa592cd41f6b423ae9dc6fa0293f24e
#
_entry.id   aaa592cd41f6b423ae9dc6fa0293f24e
#
_cell.length_a   1.000
_cell.length_b   1.000
_cell.length_c   1.000
_cell.angle_alpha   90.00
_cell.angle_beta   90.00
_cell.angle_gamma   90.00
#
_symmetry.space_group_name_H-M   'P 1'
#
loop_
_entity.id
_entity.type
_entity.pdbx_description
1 polymer ?
#
loop_
_entity_poly.entity_id
_entity_poly.type
_entity_poly.pdbx_seq_one_letter_code
_entity_poly.pdbx_strand_id
1 'polypeptide(L)'
;MARLGCALVAMAALSACQTPAPPMPVQSPPKPQLSYLNIAISIPLAPVAAAVDNEVPRTAGVAPFEYWVNGGANPPACGIDAGYAVARGPLVMSGSGNAIRTDMALSYWLQGRKQIPCPGDFVTASCGTDPEEPRTARVSMDTAVAILPDLTASVHSNLGPIVPGNRCVLNPAGLDITDALMAGFADGLKPVLANLDQRLAAELQLRQRVEAGWARMNEPVELRPGIWLAMNPEGIGVAPISVSNEELRTGIQLRLRPVVGAGGKPEVVARPFPNADTAAAADTFEMHIPVEVEQSFVQARLDDALDLKNGGTTVSLGSYTVRVTSADVYGEGSQVAIKLLFKGDVNGTAYLRGTPFYDAGSRKLSFPDLDYTLETDRALLNSANWVAQGQIRERLRTRFTVEMDRPIEAMKQSLENVLNRQRGNVNLHGNVQELHLVGVYRLPNGSVFTAYLAATGKIWAEVDVQ
;
A
#
# COMPACT_ATOMS: atom_id res chain seq x y z
N MET A 1 53.43 69.21 29.82
CA MET A 1 53.48 67.84 30.38
C MET A 1 52.04 67.32 30.46
N ALA A 2 51.47 66.85 29.36
CA ALA A 2 50.21 66.22 29.37
C ALA A 2 49.94 65.57 27.99
N ARG A 3 50.65 64.50 27.61
CA ARG A 3 50.41 63.72 26.39
C ARG A 3 51.00 62.31 26.43
N LEU A 4 51.04 61.63 27.61
CA LEU A 4 51.51 60.24 27.70
C LEU A 4 50.58 59.30 28.49
N GLY A 5 49.37 59.72 28.77
CA GLY A 5 48.39 58.91 29.57
C GLY A 5 47.27 58.20 28.82
N CYS A 6 47.12 58.39 27.49
CA CYS A 6 45.94 57.82 26.74
C CYS A 6 46.22 56.61 25.86
N ALA A 7 47.47 56.07 25.86
CA ALA A 7 47.80 54.95 24.95
C ALA A 7 47.73 53.55 25.59
N LEU A 8 47.56 53.46 26.91
CA LEU A 8 47.61 52.19 27.67
C LEU A 8 46.17 51.66 28.04
N VAL A 9 45.13 52.47 27.87
CA VAL A 9 43.72 52.03 28.12
C VAL A 9 43.05 51.46 26.88
N ALA A 10 43.61 51.69 25.68
CA ALA A 10 42.98 51.21 24.43
C ALA A 10 43.27 49.75 24.07
N MET A 11 44.23 49.05 24.73
CA MET A 11 44.50 47.64 24.44
C MET A 11 43.77 46.63 25.34
N ALA A 12 43.12 47.07 26.42
CA ALA A 12 42.35 46.20 27.30
C ALA A 12 40.85 46.06 26.89
N ALA A 13 40.38 46.85 25.91
CA ALA A 13 38.98 46.89 25.50
C ALA A 13 38.64 46.08 24.22
N LEU A 14 39.63 45.40 23.61
CA LEU A 14 39.41 44.57 22.40
C LEU A 14 39.22 43.08 22.67
N SER A 15 39.19 42.66 23.94
CA SER A 15 39.02 41.24 24.31
C SER A 15 37.59 40.87 24.77
N ALA A 16 36.59 41.76 24.65
CA ALA A 16 35.31 41.54 25.27
C ALA A 16 34.10 41.81 24.35
N CYS A 17 34.21 41.54 23.07
CA CYS A 17 33.03 41.50 22.17
C CYS A 17 33.00 40.22 21.35
N GLN A 18 33.13 39.07 22.01
CA GLN A 18 32.49 37.88 21.47
C GLN A 18 31.00 38.00 21.82
N THR A 19 30.19 38.47 20.87
CA THR A 19 28.75 38.31 20.97
C THR A 19 28.49 36.84 21.23
N PRO A 20 27.79 36.44 22.32
CA PRO A 20 27.43 35.06 22.54
C PRO A 20 26.69 34.59 21.29
N ALA A 21 27.06 33.44 20.74
CA ALA A 21 26.36 32.85 19.64
C ALA A 21 24.84 32.85 19.97
N PRO A 22 23.97 33.26 19.03
CA PRO A 22 22.54 33.25 19.30
C PRO A 22 22.14 31.87 19.80
N PRO A 23 21.26 31.80 20.81
CA PRO A 23 20.84 30.51 21.35
C PRO A 23 20.25 29.70 20.19
N MET A 24 20.68 28.43 20.06
CA MET A 24 20.15 27.53 19.05
C MET A 24 18.65 27.39 19.23
N PRO A 25 17.88 27.37 18.14
CA PRO A 25 16.47 27.07 18.24
C PRO A 25 16.30 25.66 18.85
N VAL A 26 15.55 25.57 19.94
CA VAL A 26 15.22 24.29 20.55
C VAL A 26 14.28 23.57 19.60
N GLN A 27 14.80 22.56 18.92
CA GLN A 27 13.97 21.69 18.08
C GLN A 27 13.21 20.72 19.00
N SER A 28 11.90 20.67 18.86
CA SER A 28 11.06 19.68 19.54
C SER A 28 10.68 18.57 18.55
N PRO A 29 10.64 17.30 18.99
CA PRO A 29 10.22 16.21 18.13
C PRO A 29 8.76 16.44 17.66
N PRO A 30 8.43 16.09 16.41
CA PRO A 30 7.08 16.19 15.91
C PRO A 30 6.16 15.28 16.74
N LYS A 31 4.90 15.71 16.89
CA LYS A 31 3.88 14.84 17.51
C LYS A 31 3.69 13.60 16.62
N PRO A 32 3.46 12.42 17.23
CA PRO A 32 3.15 11.22 16.46
C PRO A 32 1.94 11.46 15.55
N GLN A 33 2.12 11.32 14.26
CA GLN A 33 1.07 11.49 13.25
C GLN A 33 0.71 10.13 12.66
N LEU A 34 -0.56 9.99 12.21
CA LEU A 34 -0.97 8.84 11.43
C LEU A 34 -0.44 8.96 10.01
N SER A 35 0.00 7.85 9.47
CA SER A 35 0.32 7.69 8.07
C SER A 35 -0.88 7.12 7.33
N TYR A 36 -1.12 7.60 6.12
CA TYR A 36 -2.19 7.16 5.26
C TYR A 36 -1.61 6.58 3.97
N LEU A 37 -2.03 5.37 3.64
CA LEU A 37 -1.68 4.70 2.39
C LEU A 37 -2.98 4.39 1.65
N ASN A 38 -3.31 5.21 0.63
CA ASN A 38 -4.49 5.01 -0.20
C ASN A 38 -4.05 4.33 -1.50
N ILE A 39 -4.47 3.08 -1.68
CA ILE A 39 -4.13 2.26 -2.84
C ILE A 39 -5.35 2.24 -3.75
N ALA A 40 -5.29 2.94 -4.88
CA ALA A 40 -6.29 2.79 -5.92
C ALA A 40 -6.15 1.42 -6.59
N ILE A 41 -7.26 0.75 -6.83
CA ILE A 41 -7.31 -0.57 -7.46
C ILE A 41 -8.14 -0.46 -8.72
N SER A 42 -7.59 -0.87 -9.87
CA SER A 42 -8.30 -0.98 -11.13
C SER A 42 -8.30 -2.42 -11.65
N ILE A 43 -9.43 -2.82 -12.20
CA ILE A 43 -9.64 -4.14 -12.81
C ILE A 43 -10.23 -3.90 -14.20
N PRO A 44 -9.50 -4.20 -15.29
CA PRO A 44 -10.02 -4.03 -16.64
C PRO A 44 -11.30 -4.86 -16.88
N LEU A 45 -12.32 -4.26 -17.45
CA LEU A 45 -13.62 -4.94 -17.65
C LEU A 45 -13.60 -5.94 -18.81
N ALA A 46 -12.80 -5.71 -19.84
CA ALA A 46 -12.75 -6.58 -21.02
C ALA A 46 -12.25 -8.01 -20.70
N PRO A 47 -11.17 -8.23 -19.93
CA PRO A 47 -10.78 -9.57 -19.49
C PRO A 47 -11.83 -10.24 -18.61
N VAL A 48 -12.52 -9.47 -17.73
CA VAL A 48 -13.63 -10.00 -16.92
C VAL A 48 -14.76 -10.50 -17.82
N ALA A 49 -15.15 -9.71 -18.83
CA ALA A 49 -16.18 -10.09 -19.79
C ALA A 49 -15.79 -11.36 -20.55
N ALA A 50 -14.55 -11.48 -20.99
CA ALA A 50 -14.06 -12.66 -21.69
C ALA A 50 -14.05 -13.92 -20.79
N ALA A 51 -13.64 -13.79 -19.53
CA ALA A 51 -13.66 -14.89 -18.56
C ALA A 51 -15.09 -15.38 -18.31
N VAL A 52 -16.02 -14.45 -18.07
CA VAL A 52 -17.45 -14.79 -17.87
C VAL A 52 -18.07 -15.39 -19.15
N ASP A 53 -17.71 -14.87 -20.33
CA ASP A 53 -18.22 -15.43 -21.60
C ASP A 53 -17.78 -16.88 -21.83
N ASN A 54 -16.60 -17.26 -21.34
CA ASN A 54 -16.10 -18.63 -21.43
C ASN A 54 -16.79 -19.59 -20.46
N GLU A 55 -17.15 -19.12 -19.26
CA GLU A 55 -17.80 -19.93 -18.22
C GLU A 55 -19.30 -20.18 -18.47
N VAL A 56 -19.99 -19.25 -19.12
CA VAL A 56 -21.42 -19.37 -19.38
C VAL A 56 -21.66 -20.21 -20.62
N PRO A 57 -22.44 -21.29 -20.57
CA PRO A 57 -22.75 -22.13 -21.75
C PRO A 57 -23.36 -21.32 -22.89
N ARG A 58 -22.91 -21.57 -24.12
CA ARG A 58 -23.43 -20.88 -25.33
C ARG A 58 -24.74 -21.46 -25.83
N THR A 59 -25.02 -22.69 -25.45
CA THR A 59 -26.24 -23.41 -25.88
C THR A 59 -26.88 -24.15 -24.72
N ALA A 60 -28.20 -24.18 -24.71
CA ALA A 60 -29.01 -24.99 -23.81
C ALA A 60 -30.23 -25.50 -24.58
N GLY A 61 -30.76 -26.66 -24.20
CA GLY A 61 -31.96 -27.17 -24.81
C GLY A 61 -32.26 -28.61 -24.45
N VAL A 62 -33.43 -29.05 -24.91
CA VAL A 62 -33.90 -30.43 -24.83
C VAL A 62 -34.30 -30.84 -26.24
N ALA A 63 -33.93 -32.03 -26.65
CA ALA A 63 -34.26 -32.55 -27.97
C ALA A 63 -35.80 -32.54 -28.22
N PRO A 64 -36.23 -32.45 -29.46
CA PRO A 64 -37.66 -32.46 -29.78
C PRO A 64 -38.36 -33.67 -29.15
N PHE A 65 -39.46 -33.40 -28.45
CA PHE A 65 -40.32 -34.42 -27.83
C PHE A 65 -39.72 -35.19 -26.65
N GLU A 66 -38.70 -34.66 -26.00
CA GLU A 66 -38.11 -35.22 -24.78
C GLU A 66 -38.55 -34.51 -23.50
N TYR A 67 -39.28 -33.41 -23.60
CA TYR A 67 -39.75 -32.62 -22.47
C TYR A 67 -41.28 -32.59 -22.40
N TRP A 68 -41.82 -32.98 -21.24
CA TRP A 68 -43.27 -32.93 -21.00
C TRP A 68 -43.66 -31.67 -20.21
N VAL A 69 -44.46 -30.82 -20.82
CA VAL A 69 -44.98 -29.63 -20.17
C VAL A 69 -45.95 -30.02 -19.05
N ASN A 70 -45.64 -29.60 -17.81
CA ASN A 70 -46.40 -29.90 -16.59
C ASN A 70 -46.50 -31.42 -16.21
N GLY A 71 -45.59 -32.25 -16.72
CA GLY A 71 -45.68 -33.71 -16.53
C GLY A 71 -44.51 -34.41 -15.86
N GLY A 72 -43.40 -33.75 -15.66
CA GLY A 72 -42.21 -34.42 -15.12
C GLY A 72 -41.77 -35.62 -15.97
N ALA A 73 -41.22 -36.66 -15.31
CA ALA A 73 -40.76 -37.89 -15.97
C ALA A 73 -41.87 -38.81 -16.47
N ASN A 74 -43.11 -38.62 -16.00
CA ASN A 74 -44.27 -39.40 -16.43
C ASN A 74 -45.26 -38.49 -17.16
N PRO A 75 -45.43 -38.67 -18.47
CA PRO A 75 -46.38 -37.86 -19.22
C PRO A 75 -47.81 -38.11 -18.72
N PRO A 76 -48.58 -37.05 -18.40
CA PRO A 76 -50.00 -37.21 -18.19
C PRO A 76 -50.65 -37.68 -19.52
N ALA A 77 -51.68 -38.52 -19.43
CA ALA A 77 -52.39 -38.86 -20.58
C ALA A 77 -52.84 -37.59 -21.33
N CYS A 78 -52.41 -37.43 -22.59
CA CYS A 78 -52.69 -36.25 -23.43
C CYS A 78 -51.90 -34.94 -23.01
N GLY A 79 -50.77 -35.09 -22.39
CA GLY A 79 -49.87 -33.95 -22.13
C GLY A 79 -49.30 -33.34 -23.42
N ILE A 80 -48.61 -32.21 -23.26
CA ILE A 80 -47.83 -31.58 -24.32
C ILE A 80 -46.38 -32.09 -24.21
N ASP A 81 -45.90 -32.69 -25.26
CA ASP A 81 -44.52 -33.14 -25.46
C ASP A 81 -43.79 -32.09 -26.31
N ALA A 82 -42.71 -31.57 -25.83
CA ALA A 82 -42.01 -30.44 -26.41
C ALA A 82 -40.49 -30.66 -26.51
N GLY A 83 -39.84 -29.83 -27.27
CA GLY A 83 -38.40 -29.65 -27.33
C GLY A 83 -38.10 -28.20 -27.64
N TYR A 84 -36.92 -27.77 -27.21
CA TYR A 84 -36.45 -26.41 -27.46
C TYR A 84 -34.93 -26.37 -27.51
N ALA A 85 -34.38 -25.39 -28.20
CA ALA A 85 -33.01 -25.02 -28.06
C ALA A 85 -32.87 -23.51 -27.97
N VAL A 86 -31.94 -23.08 -27.17
CA VAL A 86 -31.55 -21.68 -27.00
C VAL A 86 -30.05 -21.59 -27.23
N ALA A 87 -29.66 -20.67 -28.07
CA ALA A 87 -28.26 -20.30 -28.26
C ALA A 87 -28.07 -18.83 -27.92
N ARG A 88 -26.98 -18.50 -27.24
CA ARG A 88 -26.62 -17.11 -26.94
C ARG A 88 -25.49 -16.61 -27.80
N GLY A 89 -25.50 -15.33 -28.11
CA GLY A 89 -24.35 -14.59 -28.62
C GLY A 89 -23.30 -14.30 -27.54
N PRO A 90 -22.25 -13.55 -27.90
CA PRO A 90 -21.27 -13.08 -26.94
C PRO A 90 -21.90 -12.17 -25.89
N LEU A 91 -21.34 -12.18 -24.68
CA LEU A 91 -21.72 -11.26 -23.61
C LEU A 91 -21.08 -9.90 -23.86
N VAL A 92 -21.87 -8.83 -23.82
CA VAL A 92 -21.39 -7.44 -23.93
C VAL A 92 -21.57 -6.78 -22.58
N MET A 93 -20.44 -6.41 -21.94
CA MET A 93 -20.44 -5.75 -20.66
C MET A 93 -20.18 -4.25 -20.82
N SER A 94 -20.87 -3.45 -20.03
CA SER A 94 -20.68 -2.01 -19.90
C SER A 94 -20.85 -1.60 -18.44
N GLY A 95 -20.25 -0.49 -18.03
CA GLY A 95 -20.28 -0.04 -16.64
C GLY A 95 -21.00 1.29 -16.47
N SER A 96 -21.76 1.43 -15.38
CA SER A 96 -22.35 2.70 -14.96
C SER A 96 -22.55 2.75 -13.45
N GLY A 97 -21.98 3.77 -12.81
CA GLY A 97 -22.08 3.92 -11.36
C GLY A 97 -21.36 2.78 -10.61
N ASN A 98 -22.12 1.97 -9.88
CA ASN A 98 -21.63 0.77 -9.18
C ASN A 98 -22.14 -0.54 -9.79
N ALA A 99 -22.69 -0.49 -10.99
CA ALA A 99 -23.29 -1.64 -11.65
C ALA A 99 -22.60 -1.98 -12.98
N ILE A 100 -22.47 -3.26 -13.25
CA ILE A 100 -22.06 -3.84 -14.53
C ILE A 100 -23.32 -4.27 -15.25
N ARG A 101 -23.59 -3.64 -16.40
CA ARG A 101 -24.65 -4.06 -17.30
C ARG A 101 -24.10 -5.11 -18.26
N THR A 102 -24.80 -6.25 -18.34
CA THR A 102 -24.47 -7.32 -19.27
C THR A 102 -25.67 -7.49 -20.26
N ASP A 103 -25.40 -7.31 -21.54
CA ASP A 103 -26.37 -7.52 -22.61
C ASP A 103 -26.02 -8.80 -23.37
N MET A 104 -27.04 -9.57 -23.73
CA MET A 104 -26.93 -10.86 -24.40
C MET A 104 -28.03 -11.01 -25.44
N ALA A 105 -27.66 -11.37 -26.67
CA ALA A 105 -28.59 -11.77 -27.69
C ALA A 105 -28.87 -13.29 -27.59
N LEU A 106 -30.11 -13.66 -27.66
CA LEU A 106 -30.56 -15.07 -27.74
C LEU A 106 -31.15 -15.38 -29.10
N SER A 107 -30.88 -16.59 -29.57
CA SER A 107 -31.66 -17.23 -30.66
C SER A 107 -32.25 -18.53 -30.13
N TYR A 108 -33.49 -18.81 -30.49
CA TYR A 108 -34.18 -19.98 -29.96
C TYR A 108 -35.21 -20.51 -30.92
N TRP A 109 -35.53 -21.79 -30.77
CA TRP A 109 -36.68 -22.44 -31.38
C TRP A 109 -37.42 -23.26 -30.33
N LEU A 110 -38.75 -23.49 -30.58
CA LEU A 110 -39.60 -24.32 -29.77
C LEU A 110 -40.46 -25.17 -30.69
N GLN A 111 -40.63 -26.43 -30.35
CA GLN A 111 -41.53 -27.38 -31.01
C GLN A 111 -42.30 -28.19 -29.97
N GLY A 112 -43.58 -28.35 -30.14
CA GLY A 112 -44.40 -29.17 -29.26
C GLY A 112 -45.43 -29.98 -30.05
N ARG A 113 -45.86 -31.11 -29.48
CA ARG A 113 -46.91 -31.92 -30.01
C ARG A 113 -47.91 -32.30 -28.92
N LYS A 114 -49.14 -32.47 -29.31
CA LYS A 114 -50.28 -32.93 -28.45
C LYS A 114 -51.22 -33.81 -29.26
N GLN A 115 -51.75 -34.83 -28.57
CA GLN A 115 -52.83 -35.65 -29.20
C GLN A 115 -54.18 -34.89 -29.20
N ILE A 116 -54.79 -34.74 -30.38
CA ILE A 116 -56.07 -34.06 -30.54
C ILE A 116 -56.87 -34.80 -31.58
N PRO A 117 -58.09 -35.47 -31.25
CA PRO A 117 -58.57 -35.63 -29.88
C PRO A 117 -57.70 -36.56 -29.07
N CYS A 118 -57.96 -36.64 -27.76
CA CYS A 118 -57.15 -37.48 -26.88
C CYS A 118 -57.96 -38.69 -26.39
N PRO A 119 -57.51 -39.95 -26.61
CA PRO A 119 -56.35 -40.33 -27.46
C PRO A 119 -56.65 -40.13 -28.95
N GLY A 120 -55.58 -39.78 -29.73
CA GLY A 120 -55.69 -39.56 -31.16
C GLY A 120 -54.37 -39.24 -31.83
N ASP A 121 -54.46 -38.63 -33.03
CA ASP A 121 -53.23 -38.23 -33.74
C ASP A 121 -52.52 -37.06 -33.10
N PHE A 122 -51.17 -37.02 -33.25
CA PHE A 122 -50.40 -35.91 -32.80
C PHE A 122 -50.50 -34.69 -33.72
N VAL A 123 -50.91 -33.57 -33.18
CA VAL A 123 -50.76 -32.27 -33.82
C VAL A 123 -49.46 -31.62 -33.33
N THR A 124 -48.59 -31.32 -34.25
CA THR A 124 -47.34 -30.64 -33.98
C THR A 124 -47.42 -29.17 -34.31
N ALA A 125 -46.94 -28.31 -33.44
CA ALA A 125 -46.83 -26.89 -33.66
C ALA A 125 -45.45 -26.38 -33.24
N SER A 126 -44.88 -25.41 -33.95
CA SER A 126 -43.54 -24.91 -33.71
C SER A 126 -43.39 -23.42 -34.02
N CYS A 127 -42.34 -22.81 -33.48
CA CYS A 127 -41.87 -21.51 -33.92
C CYS A 127 -40.32 -21.51 -33.99
N GLY A 128 -39.77 -20.90 -35.03
CA GLY A 128 -38.33 -20.79 -35.21
C GLY A 128 -37.62 -22.10 -35.59
N THR A 129 -38.37 -23.12 -36.04
CA THR A 129 -37.85 -24.38 -36.59
C THR A 129 -37.85 -24.32 -38.11
N ASP A 130 -36.91 -25.06 -38.75
CA ASP A 130 -36.83 -25.16 -40.21
C ASP A 130 -38.24 -25.44 -40.82
N PRO A 131 -38.70 -24.71 -41.89
CA PRO A 131 -37.97 -23.70 -42.66
C PRO A 131 -38.00 -22.25 -42.09
N GLU A 132 -38.53 -22.04 -40.91
CA GLU A 132 -38.47 -20.71 -40.27
C GLU A 132 -37.12 -20.43 -39.65
N GLU A 133 -36.72 -19.14 -39.69
CA GLU A 133 -35.52 -18.72 -38.96
C GLU A 133 -35.72 -18.79 -37.42
N PRO A 134 -34.67 -19.13 -36.63
CA PRO A 134 -34.76 -19.07 -35.18
C PRO A 134 -35.27 -17.72 -34.71
N ARG A 135 -36.10 -17.74 -33.69
CA ARG A 135 -36.60 -16.51 -33.02
C ARG A 135 -35.48 -15.88 -32.22
N THR A 136 -35.52 -14.57 -32.08
CA THR A 136 -34.51 -13.82 -31.34
C THR A 136 -35.09 -13.11 -30.13
N ALA A 137 -34.30 -12.94 -29.09
CA ALA A 137 -34.61 -12.11 -27.96
C ALA A 137 -33.32 -11.41 -27.44
N ARG A 138 -33.49 -10.34 -26.71
CA ARG A 138 -32.41 -9.66 -26.00
C ARG A 138 -32.65 -9.74 -24.52
N VAL A 139 -31.63 -10.14 -23.79
CA VAL A 139 -31.61 -10.18 -22.32
C VAL A 139 -30.62 -9.13 -21.84
N SER A 140 -31.04 -8.31 -20.90
CA SER A 140 -30.18 -7.35 -20.19
C SER A 140 -30.17 -7.66 -18.70
N MET A 141 -29.04 -7.52 -18.06
CA MET A 141 -28.86 -7.75 -16.63
C MET A 141 -27.97 -6.67 -16.04
N ASP A 142 -28.37 -6.14 -14.90
CA ASP A 142 -27.57 -5.17 -14.14
C ASP A 142 -27.07 -5.84 -12.84
N THR A 143 -25.75 -5.99 -12.70
CA THR A 143 -25.09 -6.58 -11.53
C THR A 143 -24.45 -5.49 -10.70
N ALA A 144 -25.02 -5.18 -9.53
CA ALA A 144 -24.45 -4.28 -8.55
C ALA A 144 -23.44 -5.03 -7.68
N VAL A 145 -22.26 -4.42 -7.49
CA VAL A 145 -21.20 -4.96 -6.63
C VAL A 145 -20.87 -3.94 -5.54
N ALA A 146 -20.78 -4.39 -4.30
CA ALA A 146 -20.39 -3.57 -3.16
C ALA A 146 -19.48 -4.34 -2.22
N ILE A 147 -18.63 -3.63 -1.49
CA ILE A 147 -17.82 -4.17 -0.40
C ILE A 147 -18.44 -3.68 0.90
N LEU A 148 -18.81 -4.62 1.76
CA LEU A 148 -19.42 -4.34 3.06
C LEU A 148 -18.34 -3.97 4.11
N PRO A 149 -18.71 -3.33 5.24
CA PRO A 149 -17.75 -2.97 6.29
C PRO A 149 -16.95 -4.13 6.86
N ASP A 150 -17.50 -5.33 6.86
CA ASP A 150 -16.81 -6.56 7.27
C ASP A 150 -15.89 -7.14 6.19
N LEU A 151 -15.73 -6.42 5.06
CA LEU A 151 -14.95 -6.82 3.89
C LEU A 151 -15.48 -8.06 3.17
N THR A 152 -16.75 -8.37 3.32
CA THR A 152 -17.44 -9.31 2.43
C THR A 152 -17.91 -8.59 1.18
N ALA A 153 -17.90 -9.29 0.05
CA ALA A 153 -18.48 -8.77 -1.18
C ALA A 153 -19.98 -9.02 -1.20
N SER A 154 -20.76 -8.02 -1.57
CA SER A 154 -22.18 -8.14 -1.90
C SER A 154 -22.34 -8.02 -3.41
N VAL A 155 -22.88 -9.07 -4.02
CA VAL A 155 -23.17 -9.10 -5.45
C VAL A 155 -24.68 -9.30 -5.60
N HIS A 156 -25.31 -8.48 -6.40
CA HIS A 156 -26.76 -8.55 -6.63
C HIS A 156 -27.09 -8.28 -8.10
N SER A 157 -27.56 -9.32 -8.77
CA SER A 157 -27.92 -9.27 -10.19
C SER A 157 -29.42 -9.13 -10.36
N ASN A 158 -29.83 -8.10 -11.07
CA ASN A 158 -31.22 -7.85 -11.45
C ASN A 158 -31.39 -8.14 -12.94
N LEU A 159 -32.27 -9.06 -13.26
CA LEU A 159 -32.67 -9.33 -14.63
C LEU A 159 -33.61 -8.22 -15.12
N GLY A 160 -33.22 -7.56 -16.20
CA GLY A 160 -34.07 -6.64 -16.92
C GLY A 160 -35.15 -7.34 -17.73
N PRO A 161 -36.04 -6.60 -18.39
CA PRO A 161 -37.03 -7.19 -19.26
C PRO A 161 -36.39 -7.94 -20.44
N ILE A 162 -36.86 -9.15 -20.72
CA ILE A 162 -36.45 -9.89 -21.90
C ILE A 162 -37.26 -9.37 -23.07
N VAL A 163 -36.57 -8.77 -24.04
CA VAL A 163 -37.22 -8.12 -25.19
C VAL A 163 -37.21 -9.07 -26.39
N PRO A 164 -38.34 -9.56 -26.87
CA PRO A 164 -38.40 -10.41 -28.07
C PRO A 164 -38.05 -9.58 -29.32
N GLY A 165 -37.19 -10.14 -30.19
CA GLY A 165 -36.93 -9.57 -31.51
C GLY A 165 -38.00 -9.93 -32.52
N ASN A 166 -38.55 -11.15 -32.40
CA ASN A 166 -39.66 -11.65 -33.23
C ASN A 166 -40.65 -12.40 -32.33
N ARG A 167 -41.90 -12.37 -32.73
CA ARG A 167 -42.96 -13.12 -32.03
C ARG A 167 -42.85 -14.63 -32.28
N CYS A 168 -43.09 -15.42 -31.26
CA CYS A 168 -43.20 -16.88 -31.37
C CYS A 168 -44.67 -17.26 -31.52
N VAL A 169 -45.10 -17.35 -32.77
CA VAL A 169 -46.43 -17.84 -33.11
C VAL A 169 -46.29 -19.30 -33.51
N LEU A 170 -46.96 -20.18 -32.81
CA LEU A 170 -46.95 -21.63 -33.07
C LEU A 170 -47.69 -21.95 -34.36
N ASN A 171 -47.01 -22.40 -35.40
CA ASN A 171 -47.56 -22.81 -36.67
C ASN A 171 -47.81 -24.34 -36.70
N PRO A 172 -48.91 -24.84 -37.21
CA PRO A 172 -50.02 -24.14 -37.86
C PRO A 172 -51.13 -23.63 -36.91
N ALA A 173 -50.98 -23.77 -35.60
CA ALA A 173 -52.02 -23.45 -34.64
C ALA A 173 -52.35 -21.93 -34.53
N GLY A 174 -51.50 -21.05 -35.02
CA GLY A 174 -51.65 -19.58 -34.94
C GLY A 174 -51.67 -19.01 -33.56
N LEU A 175 -51.19 -19.75 -32.55
CA LEU A 175 -51.16 -19.34 -31.15
C LEU A 175 -49.88 -18.55 -30.86
N ASP A 176 -50.03 -17.30 -30.43
CA ASP A 176 -48.90 -16.48 -29.96
C ASP A 176 -48.59 -16.79 -28.50
N ILE A 177 -47.38 -17.28 -28.24
CA ILE A 177 -46.90 -17.65 -26.92
C ILE A 177 -45.73 -16.77 -26.49
N THR A 178 -45.43 -15.69 -27.20
CA THR A 178 -44.25 -14.85 -26.98
C THR A 178 -44.11 -14.40 -25.53
N ASP A 179 -45.14 -13.81 -24.95
CA ASP A 179 -45.09 -13.26 -23.60
C ASP A 179 -44.93 -14.37 -22.54
N ALA A 180 -45.65 -15.50 -22.73
CA ALA A 180 -45.50 -16.65 -21.82
C ALA A 180 -44.10 -17.26 -21.88
N LEU A 181 -43.50 -17.30 -23.07
CA LEU A 181 -42.14 -17.80 -23.25
C LEU A 181 -41.07 -16.86 -22.63
N MET A 182 -41.24 -15.55 -22.81
CA MET A 182 -40.34 -14.56 -22.18
C MET A 182 -40.44 -14.60 -20.65
N ALA A 183 -41.63 -14.77 -20.09
CA ALA A 183 -41.83 -14.98 -18.65
C ALA A 183 -41.16 -16.29 -18.18
N GLY A 184 -41.30 -17.39 -18.93
CA GLY A 184 -40.65 -18.66 -18.64
C GLY A 184 -39.12 -18.57 -18.67
N PHE A 185 -38.56 -17.83 -19.62
CA PHE A 185 -37.10 -17.56 -19.64
C PHE A 185 -36.66 -16.73 -18.43
N ALA A 186 -37.40 -15.70 -18.06
CA ALA A 186 -37.12 -14.89 -16.89
C ALA A 186 -37.13 -15.72 -15.59
N ASP A 187 -38.15 -16.57 -15.41
CA ASP A 187 -38.27 -17.43 -14.23
C ASP A 187 -37.20 -18.52 -14.20
N GLY A 188 -36.77 -19.05 -15.33
CA GLY A 188 -35.68 -20.00 -15.44
C GLY A 188 -34.31 -19.37 -15.14
N LEU A 189 -34.09 -18.08 -15.45
CA LEU A 189 -32.83 -17.37 -15.21
C LEU A 189 -32.69 -16.92 -13.76
N LYS A 190 -33.72 -16.57 -13.04
CA LYS A 190 -33.66 -16.09 -11.64
C LYS A 190 -32.86 -16.99 -10.72
N PRO A 191 -33.06 -18.31 -10.61
CA PRO A 191 -32.29 -19.17 -9.74
C PRO A 191 -30.82 -19.30 -10.19
N VAL A 192 -30.57 -19.22 -11.51
CA VAL A 192 -29.19 -19.25 -12.04
C VAL A 192 -28.41 -17.99 -11.59
N LEU A 193 -29.05 -16.83 -11.69
CA LEU A 193 -28.46 -15.57 -11.25
C LEU A 193 -28.19 -15.55 -9.73
N ALA A 194 -29.16 -15.98 -8.92
CA ALA A 194 -29.00 -16.06 -7.47
C ALA A 194 -27.86 -16.99 -7.08
N ASN A 195 -27.66 -18.11 -7.76
CA ASN A 195 -26.53 -19.02 -7.55
C ASN A 195 -25.19 -18.39 -7.98
N LEU A 196 -25.21 -17.68 -9.11
CA LEU A 196 -24.02 -16.95 -9.59
C LEU A 196 -23.60 -15.85 -8.61
N ASP A 197 -24.53 -15.05 -8.11
CA ASP A 197 -24.27 -14.01 -7.11
C ASP A 197 -23.62 -14.59 -5.86
N GLN A 198 -24.13 -15.70 -5.34
CA GLN A 198 -23.57 -16.38 -4.16
C GLN A 198 -22.17 -16.92 -4.43
N ARG A 199 -21.93 -17.53 -5.61
CA ARG A 199 -20.59 -18.03 -5.97
C ARG A 199 -19.59 -16.89 -6.11
N LEU A 200 -19.92 -15.83 -6.82
CA LEU A 200 -19.03 -14.67 -6.99
C LEU A 200 -18.69 -14.04 -5.66
N ALA A 201 -19.66 -13.84 -4.76
CA ALA A 201 -19.41 -13.30 -3.43
C ALA A 201 -18.49 -14.21 -2.60
N ALA A 202 -18.64 -15.53 -2.69
CA ALA A 202 -17.84 -16.51 -1.96
C ALA A 202 -16.41 -16.64 -2.53
N GLU A 203 -16.24 -16.62 -3.85
CA GLU A 203 -14.94 -16.78 -4.51
C GLU A 203 -14.01 -15.59 -4.31
N LEU A 204 -14.54 -14.38 -4.15
CA LEU A 204 -13.74 -13.19 -3.90
C LEU A 204 -12.92 -13.28 -2.63
N GLN A 205 -13.38 -13.98 -1.57
CA GLN A 205 -12.67 -14.21 -0.29
C GLN A 205 -11.93 -12.97 0.22
N LEU A 206 -12.49 -11.79 -0.06
CA LEU A 206 -11.81 -10.51 0.14
C LEU A 206 -11.39 -10.34 1.61
N ARG A 207 -12.31 -10.63 2.55
CA ARG A 207 -12.02 -10.57 3.98
C ARG A 207 -10.80 -11.41 4.36
N GLN A 208 -10.78 -12.67 3.97
CA GLN A 208 -9.69 -13.59 4.33
C GLN A 208 -8.33 -13.13 3.78
N ARG A 209 -8.31 -12.64 2.54
CA ARG A 209 -7.08 -12.13 1.90
C ARG A 209 -6.57 -10.88 2.59
N VAL A 210 -7.46 -9.94 2.92
CA VAL A 210 -7.09 -8.68 3.59
C VAL A 210 -6.67 -8.95 5.04
N GLU A 211 -7.35 -9.86 5.76
CA GLU A 211 -6.99 -10.26 7.12
C GLU A 211 -5.61 -10.95 7.18
N ALA A 212 -5.29 -11.80 6.20
CA ALA A 212 -3.95 -12.37 6.08
C ALA A 212 -2.88 -11.29 5.80
N GLY A 213 -3.21 -10.27 5.02
CA GLY A 213 -2.36 -9.08 4.81
C GLY A 213 -2.15 -8.28 6.10
N TRP A 214 -3.23 -8.05 6.85
CA TRP A 214 -3.21 -7.36 8.14
C TRP A 214 -2.34 -8.07 9.17
N ALA A 215 -2.47 -9.39 9.27
CA ALA A 215 -1.64 -10.19 10.18
C ALA A 215 -0.14 -10.02 9.89
N ARG A 216 0.24 -10.01 8.61
CA ARG A 216 1.63 -9.78 8.19
C ARG A 216 2.13 -8.36 8.48
N MET A 217 1.26 -7.35 8.45
CA MET A 217 1.62 -5.98 8.80
C MET A 217 1.86 -5.79 10.30
N ASN A 218 1.37 -6.71 11.14
CA ASN A 218 1.66 -6.77 12.57
C ASN A 218 3.01 -7.47 12.89
N GLU A 219 3.80 -7.84 11.88
CA GLU A 219 5.11 -8.43 12.04
C GLU A 219 6.19 -7.47 11.50
N PRO A 220 7.32 -7.28 12.23
CA PRO A 220 8.41 -6.47 11.71
C PRO A 220 9.11 -7.18 10.57
N VAL A 221 9.38 -6.44 9.50
CA VAL A 221 10.05 -6.93 8.30
C VAL A 221 11.47 -6.39 8.24
N GLU A 222 12.45 -7.25 8.04
CA GLU A 222 13.83 -6.81 7.81
C GLU A 222 13.98 -6.29 6.37
N LEU A 223 14.26 -4.99 6.24
CA LEU A 223 14.47 -4.32 4.95
C LEU A 223 15.90 -4.56 4.43
N ARG A 224 16.87 -4.54 5.34
CA ARG A 224 18.31 -4.78 5.12
C ARG A 224 18.89 -5.32 6.43
N PRO A 225 20.06 -5.94 6.44
CA PRO A 225 20.70 -6.43 7.65
C PRO A 225 20.75 -5.37 8.76
N GLY A 226 20.06 -5.64 9.86
CA GLY A 226 19.93 -4.77 11.02
C GLY A 226 19.01 -3.57 10.86
N ILE A 227 18.22 -3.46 9.77
CA ILE A 227 17.22 -2.40 9.57
C ILE A 227 15.84 -3.05 9.41
N TRP A 228 14.95 -2.75 10.34
CA TRP A 228 13.63 -3.35 10.46
C TRP A 228 12.52 -2.31 10.28
N LEU A 229 11.41 -2.70 9.68
CA LEU A 229 10.20 -1.91 9.55
C LEU A 229 9.05 -2.59 10.27
N ALA A 230 8.41 -1.92 11.20
CA ALA A 230 7.10 -2.27 11.74
C ALA A 230 6.05 -1.31 11.14
N MET A 231 4.97 -1.83 10.60
CA MET A 231 3.92 -1.02 9.98
C MET A 231 2.91 -0.50 10.99
N ASN A 232 2.66 -1.24 12.07
CA ASN A 232 1.71 -0.91 13.14
C ASN A 232 0.35 -0.42 12.59
N PRO A 233 -0.43 -1.28 11.91
CA PRO A 233 -1.69 -0.89 11.31
C PRO A 233 -2.72 -0.52 12.38
N GLU A 234 -3.45 0.61 12.18
CA GLU A 234 -4.46 1.11 13.11
C GLU A 234 -5.88 1.00 12.57
N GLY A 235 -6.05 0.99 11.28
CA GLY A 235 -7.37 0.90 10.67
C GLY A 235 -7.32 0.72 9.15
N ILE A 236 -8.43 0.29 8.61
CA ILE A 236 -8.63 0.08 7.18
C ILE A 236 -9.91 0.80 6.73
N GLY A 237 -9.88 1.36 5.54
CA GLY A 237 -11.04 1.90 4.86
C GLY A 237 -11.12 1.34 3.44
N VAL A 238 -12.33 1.28 2.89
CA VAL A 238 -12.58 0.83 1.53
C VAL A 238 -13.37 1.88 0.78
N ALA A 239 -12.93 2.21 -0.42
CA ALA A 239 -13.65 3.12 -1.31
C ALA A 239 -14.83 2.38 -1.97
N PRO A 240 -15.96 3.07 -2.18
CA PRO A 240 -17.06 2.53 -2.98
C PRO A 240 -16.58 2.08 -4.37
N ILE A 241 -17.16 0.99 -4.86
CA ILE A 241 -16.86 0.52 -6.20
C ILE A 241 -17.49 1.48 -7.21
N SER A 242 -16.75 1.84 -8.24
CA SER A 242 -17.22 2.55 -9.41
C SER A 242 -16.86 1.76 -10.66
N VAL A 243 -17.79 1.69 -11.60
CA VAL A 243 -17.64 0.94 -12.85
C VAL A 243 -17.79 1.88 -14.03
N SER A 244 -16.84 1.82 -14.95
CA SER A 244 -16.89 2.46 -16.27
C SER A 244 -16.94 1.37 -17.36
N ASN A 245 -17.02 1.78 -18.62
CA ASN A 245 -16.96 0.82 -19.74
C ASN A 245 -15.58 0.14 -19.88
N GLU A 246 -14.54 0.71 -19.28
CA GLU A 246 -13.17 0.23 -19.43
C GLU A 246 -12.73 -0.59 -18.22
N GLU A 247 -13.14 -0.17 -17.00
CA GLU A 247 -12.62 -0.75 -15.76
C GLU A 247 -13.59 -0.62 -14.57
N LEU A 248 -13.40 -1.50 -13.62
CA LEU A 248 -13.91 -1.40 -12.26
C LEU A 248 -12.83 -0.79 -11.36
N ARG A 249 -13.19 0.26 -10.64
CA ARG A 249 -12.32 0.95 -9.69
C ARG A 249 -12.83 0.85 -8.27
N THR A 250 -11.91 0.65 -7.36
CA THR A 250 -12.12 0.76 -5.91
C THR A 250 -10.82 1.24 -5.26
N GLY A 251 -10.71 1.20 -3.96
CA GLY A 251 -9.47 1.53 -3.25
C GLY A 251 -9.48 1.04 -1.82
N ILE A 252 -8.28 0.86 -1.29
CA ILE A 252 -8.04 0.51 0.11
C ILE A 252 -7.24 1.64 0.75
N GLN A 253 -7.71 2.16 1.86
CA GLN A 253 -6.98 3.07 2.72
C GLN A 253 -6.46 2.31 3.93
N LEU A 254 -5.17 2.38 4.19
CA LEU A 254 -4.55 1.89 5.42
C LEU A 254 -4.14 3.08 6.28
N ARG A 255 -4.48 3.02 7.56
CA ARG A 255 -4.02 3.96 8.60
C ARG A 255 -2.95 3.25 9.41
N LEU A 256 -1.75 3.83 9.46
CA LEU A 256 -0.54 3.17 9.95
C LEU A 256 0.23 4.08 10.92
N ARG A 257 1.02 3.47 11.82
CA ARG A 257 2.10 4.14 12.57
C ARG A 257 3.41 3.41 12.34
N PRO A 258 3.99 3.57 11.15
CA PRO A 258 5.22 2.87 10.82
C PRO A 258 6.36 3.35 11.71
N VAL A 259 7.25 2.42 12.08
CA VAL A 259 8.49 2.70 12.80
C VAL A 259 9.61 1.90 12.13
N VAL A 260 10.74 2.54 11.89
CA VAL A 260 11.96 1.86 11.43
C VAL A 260 12.93 1.75 12.59
N GLY A 261 13.41 0.54 12.87
CA GLY A 261 14.49 0.28 13.82
C GLY A 261 15.81 0.03 13.09
N ALA A 262 16.87 0.73 13.48
CA ALA A 262 18.24 0.49 13.04
C ALA A 262 19.08 -0.02 14.21
N GLY A 263 19.48 -1.30 14.13
CA GLY A 263 20.20 -2.03 15.18
C GLY A 263 19.33 -3.00 15.96
N GLY A 264 18.01 -2.80 16.02
CA GLY A 264 17.05 -3.66 16.70
C GLY A 264 15.70 -3.69 16.01
N LYS A 265 14.88 -4.66 16.39
CA LYS A 265 13.49 -4.73 15.96
C LYS A 265 12.67 -3.68 16.71
N PRO A 266 11.92 -2.82 16.01
CA PRO A 266 11.02 -1.89 16.67
C PRO A 266 9.89 -2.64 17.38
N GLU A 267 9.32 -2.01 18.40
CA GLU A 267 8.17 -2.55 19.10
C GLU A 267 6.94 -2.61 18.17
N VAL A 268 6.22 -3.71 18.21
CA VAL A 268 5.00 -3.93 17.44
C VAL A 268 3.81 -3.90 18.38
N VAL A 269 2.87 -3.01 18.09
CA VAL A 269 1.57 -2.97 18.77
C VAL A 269 0.57 -3.74 17.90
N ALA A 270 0.52 -5.08 18.08
CA ALA A 270 -0.40 -5.93 17.33
C ALA A 270 -1.86 -5.55 17.63
N ARG A 271 -2.65 -5.33 16.58
CA ARG A 271 -4.07 -5.00 16.68
C ARG A 271 -4.92 -6.05 15.94
N PRO A 272 -6.09 -6.41 16.51
CA PRO A 272 -7.01 -7.30 15.82
C PRO A 272 -7.47 -6.66 14.51
N PHE A 273 -7.88 -7.50 13.56
CA PHE A 273 -8.39 -7.03 12.28
C PHE A 273 -9.71 -6.27 12.49
N PRO A 274 -9.81 -5.00 12.08
CA PRO A 274 -11.00 -4.17 12.29
C PRO A 274 -12.03 -4.35 11.18
N ASN A 275 -13.22 -3.83 11.37
CA ASN A 275 -14.11 -3.52 10.26
C ASN A 275 -13.58 -2.34 9.45
N ALA A 276 -13.89 -2.32 8.16
CA ALA A 276 -13.48 -1.25 7.28
C ALA A 276 -14.42 -0.04 7.42
N ASP A 277 -13.82 1.16 7.44
CA ASP A 277 -14.56 2.41 7.28
C ASP A 277 -14.77 2.70 5.78
N THR A 278 -15.67 3.64 5.48
CA THR A 278 -15.75 4.18 4.12
C THR A 278 -14.59 5.13 3.89
N ALA A 279 -13.84 4.91 2.80
CA ALA A 279 -12.73 5.75 2.39
C ALA A 279 -13.04 6.46 1.06
N ALA A 280 -12.31 7.53 0.77
CA ALA A 280 -12.31 8.12 -0.56
C ALA A 280 -11.44 7.28 -1.51
N ALA A 281 -11.83 7.19 -2.78
CA ALA A 281 -10.98 6.63 -3.81
C ALA A 281 -9.82 7.60 -4.07
N ALA A 282 -8.62 7.19 -3.71
CA ALA A 282 -7.40 7.98 -3.86
C ALA A 282 -6.22 7.06 -4.18
N ASP A 283 -5.20 7.62 -4.82
CA ASP A 283 -3.96 6.96 -5.20
C ASP A 283 -2.74 7.54 -4.47
N THR A 284 -2.95 8.28 -3.38
CA THR A 284 -1.90 9.03 -2.68
C THR A 284 -1.52 8.38 -1.36
N PHE A 285 -0.27 8.56 -0.97
CA PHE A 285 0.15 8.24 0.39
C PHE A 285 0.83 9.43 1.07
N GLU A 286 0.69 9.48 2.38
CA GLU A 286 1.39 10.38 3.29
C GLU A 286 1.91 9.56 4.46
N MET A 287 3.24 9.48 4.59
CA MET A 287 3.92 8.63 5.57
C MET A 287 4.76 9.47 6.51
N HIS A 288 4.59 9.25 7.81
CA HIS A 288 5.39 9.84 8.89
C HIS A 288 6.13 8.70 9.59
N ILE A 289 7.45 8.64 9.41
CA ILE A 289 8.25 7.48 9.76
C ILE A 289 9.35 7.89 10.75
N PRO A 290 9.20 7.64 12.05
CA PRO A 290 10.32 7.69 12.98
C PRO A 290 11.29 6.54 12.68
N VAL A 291 12.58 6.88 12.61
CA VAL A 291 13.70 5.95 12.47
C VAL A 291 14.46 5.95 13.78
N GLU A 292 14.28 4.91 14.57
CA GLU A 292 14.95 4.72 15.87
C GLU A 292 16.31 4.06 15.64
N VAL A 293 17.37 4.75 16.04
CA VAL A 293 18.75 4.26 15.83
C VAL A 293 19.33 3.83 17.17
N GLU A 294 19.56 2.52 17.31
CA GLU A 294 20.14 1.95 18.52
C GLU A 294 21.65 2.20 18.64
N GLN A 295 22.12 2.15 19.87
CA GLN A 295 23.53 2.31 20.20
C GLN A 295 24.40 1.29 19.45
N SER A 296 23.99 0.04 19.40
CA SER A 296 24.69 -1.06 18.73
C SER A 296 24.97 -0.76 17.25
N PHE A 297 24.00 -0.15 16.57
CA PHE A 297 24.12 0.19 15.15
C PHE A 297 25.13 1.32 14.92
N VAL A 298 25.08 2.38 15.73
CA VAL A 298 26.01 3.49 15.65
C VAL A 298 27.41 3.04 16.04
N GLN A 299 27.52 2.22 17.10
CA GLN A 299 28.77 1.64 17.58
C GLN A 299 29.49 0.86 16.47
N ALA A 300 28.79 -0.05 15.82
CA ALA A 300 29.37 -0.85 14.72
C ALA A 300 29.90 0.03 13.58
N ARG A 301 29.19 1.12 13.25
CA ARG A 301 29.63 2.07 12.22
C ARG A 301 30.83 2.90 12.67
N LEU A 302 30.88 3.27 13.94
CA LEU A 302 31.99 3.99 14.53
C LEU A 302 33.24 3.11 14.57
N ASP A 303 33.11 1.84 14.98
CA ASP A 303 34.18 0.86 15.00
C ASP A 303 34.79 0.64 13.61
N ASP A 304 33.94 0.51 12.58
CA ASP A 304 34.39 0.38 11.20
C ASP A 304 35.07 1.67 10.68
N ALA A 305 34.49 2.86 10.98
CA ALA A 305 35.02 4.14 10.53
C ALA A 305 36.41 4.47 11.19
N LEU A 306 36.60 3.97 12.37
CA LEU A 306 37.89 4.14 13.14
C LEU A 306 38.82 2.94 12.95
N ASP A 307 38.46 1.96 12.16
CA ASP A 307 39.23 0.73 11.90
C ASP A 307 39.69 0.01 13.17
N LEU A 308 38.82 -0.01 14.19
CA LEU A 308 39.17 -0.52 15.53
C LEU A 308 39.45 -2.04 15.50
N LYS A 309 38.86 -2.79 14.56
CA LYS A 309 39.13 -4.23 14.38
C LYS A 309 40.58 -4.51 13.95
N ASN A 310 41.22 -3.56 13.25
CA ASN A 310 42.60 -3.68 12.76
C ASN A 310 43.60 -2.83 13.56
N GLY A 311 43.23 -2.49 14.79
CA GLY A 311 44.14 -1.77 15.71
C GLY A 311 43.91 -0.26 15.76
N GLY A 312 42.91 0.27 15.04
CA GLY A 312 42.49 1.65 15.15
C GLY A 312 43.22 2.65 14.26
N THR A 313 42.58 3.81 14.09
CA THR A 313 43.04 4.89 13.20
C THR A 313 44.04 5.80 13.90
N THR A 314 45.12 6.20 13.20
CA THR A 314 46.11 7.16 13.68
C THR A 314 45.67 8.59 13.38
N VAL A 315 45.73 9.46 14.36
CA VAL A 315 45.30 10.87 14.30
C VAL A 315 46.40 11.77 14.84
N SER A 316 46.61 12.93 14.23
CA SER A 316 47.52 13.95 14.73
C SER A 316 46.79 14.94 15.65
N LEU A 317 47.28 15.11 16.87
CA LEU A 317 46.82 16.07 17.85
C LEU A 317 47.94 17.16 18.02
N GLY A 318 47.91 18.18 17.18
CA GLY A 318 48.99 19.16 17.09
C GLY A 318 50.30 18.50 16.61
N SER A 319 51.36 18.54 17.45
CA SER A 319 52.63 17.88 17.18
C SER A 319 52.71 16.42 17.62
N TYR A 320 51.63 15.89 18.22
CA TYR A 320 51.59 14.51 18.73
C TYR A 320 50.83 13.61 17.79
N THR A 321 51.30 12.38 17.65
CA THR A 321 50.65 11.31 16.91
C THR A 321 50.06 10.32 17.90
N VAL A 322 48.76 10.10 17.80
CA VAL A 322 48.02 9.16 18.65
C VAL A 322 47.20 8.21 17.82
N ARG A 323 46.94 7.02 18.33
CA ARG A 323 46.08 6.01 17.72
C ARG A 323 44.83 5.83 18.58
N VAL A 324 43.68 5.96 18.00
CA VAL A 324 42.37 5.64 18.65
C VAL A 324 42.27 4.12 18.77
N THR A 325 42.18 3.62 20.00
CA THR A 325 42.17 2.18 20.31
C THR A 325 40.80 1.66 20.75
N SER A 326 39.92 2.55 21.19
CA SER A 326 38.51 2.23 21.54
C SER A 326 37.64 3.47 21.33
N ALA A 327 36.41 3.23 21.00
CA ALA A 327 35.35 4.25 20.91
C ALA A 327 34.05 3.66 21.47
N ASP A 328 33.33 4.43 22.29
CA ASP A 328 32.06 4.09 22.85
C ASP A 328 31.06 5.23 22.57
N VAL A 329 29.93 4.95 21.96
CA VAL A 329 28.84 5.91 21.70
C VAL A 329 27.68 5.68 22.65
N TYR A 330 27.14 6.75 23.24
CA TYR A 330 25.99 6.66 24.13
C TYR A 330 25.19 7.97 24.12
N GLY A 331 23.94 7.90 24.59
CA GLY A 331 23.08 9.07 24.76
C GLY A 331 23.19 9.64 26.17
N GLU A 332 23.33 10.97 26.30
CA GLU A 332 23.39 11.70 27.56
C GLU A 332 22.41 12.89 27.52
N GLY A 333 21.27 12.77 28.21
CA GLY A 333 20.19 13.78 28.11
C GLY A 333 19.71 13.99 26.68
N SER A 334 19.83 15.21 26.16
CA SER A 334 19.52 15.55 24.76
C SER A 334 20.72 15.40 23.81
N GLN A 335 21.89 15.03 24.32
CA GLN A 335 23.13 14.96 23.57
C GLN A 335 23.50 13.51 23.22
N VAL A 336 24.24 13.36 22.15
CA VAL A 336 25.02 12.16 21.83
C VAL A 336 26.43 12.37 22.33
N ALA A 337 26.96 11.39 23.05
CA ALA A 337 28.32 11.40 23.58
C ALA A 337 29.14 10.27 22.95
N ILE A 338 30.41 10.56 22.65
CA ILE A 338 31.39 9.58 22.17
C ILE A 338 32.61 9.67 23.09
N LYS A 339 32.97 8.54 23.69
CA LYS A 339 34.20 8.37 24.48
C LYS A 339 35.23 7.67 23.59
N LEU A 340 36.39 8.29 23.40
CA LEU A 340 37.51 7.77 22.63
C LEU A 340 38.71 7.52 23.54
N LEU A 341 39.26 6.31 23.53
CA LEU A 341 40.54 6.03 24.12
C LEU A 341 41.61 6.09 23.04
N PHE A 342 42.71 6.75 23.33
CA PHE A 342 43.86 6.86 22.44
C PHE A 342 45.18 6.60 23.13
N LYS A 343 46.16 6.06 22.37
CA LYS A 343 47.51 5.75 22.78
C LYS A 343 48.52 6.22 21.75
N GLY A 344 49.74 6.57 22.17
CA GLY A 344 50.83 7.01 21.28
C GLY A 344 51.82 7.92 21.99
N ASP A 345 52.17 9.04 21.37
CA ASP A 345 53.02 10.04 22.00
C ASP A 345 52.42 10.59 23.30
N VAL A 346 51.11 10.52 23.40
CA VAL A 346 50.29 10.83 24.58
C VAL A 346 49.18 9.79 24.69
N ASN A 347 48.92 9.33 25.93
CA ASN A 347 47.78 8.46 26.21
C ASN A 347 46.67 9.26 26.89
N GLY A 348 45.42 8.90 26.61
CA GLY A 348 44.30 9.60 27.23
C GLY A 348 42.93 9.17 26.74
N THR A 349 41.96 9.91 27.23
CA THR A 349 40.55 9.77 26.87
C THR A 349 40.01 11.11 26.35
N ALA A 350 39.29 11.09 25.24
CA ALA A 350 38.54 12.23 24.74
C ALA A 350 37.04 11.92 24.85
N TYR A 351 36.31 12.88 25.38
CA TYR A 351 34.85 12.85 25.44
C TYR A 351 34.32 13.93 24.52
N LEU A 352 33.59 13.54 23.46
CA LEU A 352 32.89 14.44 22.57
C LEU A 352 31.42 14.40 22.92
N ARG A 353 30.74 15.55 22.96
CA ARG A 353 29.31 15.68 23.25
C ARG A 353 28.69 16.71 22.32
N GLY A 354 27.49 16.44 21.82
CA GLY A 354 26.76 17.39 21.00
C GLY A 354 25.33 17.01 20.80
N THR A 355 24.47 18.00 20.59
CA THR A 355 23.07 17.81 20.24
C THR A 355 22.95 17.69 18.73
N PRO A 356 22.38 16.60 18.21
CA PRO A 356 22.13 16.48 16.78
C PRO A 356 21.14 17.56 16.32
N PHE A 357 21.49 18.24 15.25
CA PHE A 357 20.69 19.30 14.64
C PHE A 357 20.64 19.10 13.14
N TYR A 358 19.45 18.96 12.60
CA TYR A 358 19.22 18.91 11.16
C TYR A 358 18.71 20.27 10.65
N ASP A 359 19.43 20.85 9.72
CA ASP A 359 19.04 22.05 8.99
C ASP A 359 18.37 21.65 7.66
N ALA A 360 17.06 21.83 7.56
CA ALA A 360 16.28 21.48 6.38
C ALA A 360 16.64 22.36 5.15
N GLY A 361 17.11 23.59 5.38
CA GLY A 361 17.49 24.50 4.29
C GLY A 361 18.77 24.07 3.59
N SER A 362 19.80 23.70 4.35
CA SER A 362 21.07 23.20 3.81
C SER A 362 21.12 21.66 3.68
N ARG A 363 20.11 20.94 4.17
CA ARG A 363 20.03 19.47 4.23
C ARG A 363 21.22 18.82 4.92
N LYS A 364 21.72 19.45 5.97
CA LYS A 364 22.88 18.99 6.73
C LYS A 364 22.50 18.58 8.14
N LEU A 365 23.01 17.42 8.56
CA LEU A 365 23.02 17.00 9.95
C LEU A 365 24.33 17.46 10.56
N SER A 366 24.30 18.17 11.66
CA SER A 366 25.46 18.73 12.34
C SER A 366 25.30 18.66 13.85
N PHE A 367 26.33 19.02 14.58
CA PHE A 367 26.34 19.15 16.03
C PHE A 367 26.89 20.55 16.39
N PRO A 368 26.07 21.62 16.33
CA PRO A 368 26.51 23.00 16.49
C PRO A 368 27.10 23.29 17.86
N ASP A 369 26.63 22.60 18.90
CA ASP A 369 27.11 22.68 20.28
C ASP A 369 28.22 21.65 20.60
N LEU A 370 28.79 21.01 19.55
CA LEU A 370 29.83 20.01 19.76
C LEU A 370 30.95 20.57 20.62
N ASP A 371 31.18 19.91 21.72
CA ASP A 371 32.28 20.19 22.67
C ASP A 371 33.08 18.93 22.98
N TYR A 372 34.28 19.10 23.47
CA TYR A 372 35.12 17.98 23.86
C TYR A 372 35.87 18.25 25.15
N THR A 373 36.12 17.19 25.89
CA THR A 373 37.00 17.19 27.08
C THR A 373 38.09 16.17 26.84
N LEU A 374 39.34 16.54 27.20
CA LEU A 374 40.51 15.68 27.08
C LEU A 374 41.05 15.39 28.47
N GLU A 375 41.25 14.12 28.77
CA GLU A 375 41.94 13.62 29.95
C GLU A 375 43.20 12.90 29.48
N THR A 376 44.42 13.43 29.84
CA THR A 376 45.69 12.86 29.37
C THR A 376 46.63 12.62 30.55
N ASP A 377 47.60 11.73 30.35
CA ASP A 377 48.66 11.41 31.31
C ASP A 377 49.68 12.54 31.48
N ARG A 378 49.65 13.58 30.64
CA ARG A 378 50.52 14.74 30.73
C ARG A 378 49.78 15.99 31.20
N ALA A 379 50.02 16.41 32.44
CA ALA A 379 49.35 17.57 33.06
C ALA A 379 49.58 18.90 32.31
N LEU A 380 50.70 19.07 31.59
CA LEU A 380 50.98 20.25 30.77
C LEU A 380 50.09 20.42 29.56
N LEU A 381 49.55 19.31 28.99
CA LEU A 381 48.61 19.36 27.89
C LEU A 381 47.21 19.78 28.34
N ASN A 382 46.86 19.46 29.58
CA ASN A 382 45.57 19.86 30.14
C ASN A 382 45.50 21.38 30.39
N SER A 383 46.65 22.06 30.63
CA SER A 383 46.70 23.50 30.85
C SER A 383 46.92 24.33 29.58
N ALA A 384 47.64 23.82 28.57
CA ALA A 384 47.87 24.50 27.29
C ALA A 384 46.75 24.38 26.29
N ASN A 385 45.77 23.54 26.58
CA ASN A 385 44.72 23.10 25.66
C ASN A 385 43.67 24.18 25.32
N TRP A 386 43.55 25.21 26.17
CA TRP A 386 42.50 26.22 25.97
C TRP A 386 42.78 27.15 24.78
N VAL A 387 44.01 27.40 24.37
CA VAL A 387 44.37 28.24 23.23
C VAL A 387 44.07 27.53 21.90
N ALA A 388 44.26 26.21 21.85
CA ALA A 388 43.98 25.40 20.67
C ALA A 388 42.51 24.92 20.58
N GLN A 389 41.75 25.03 21.67
CA GLN A 389 40.38 24.49 21.78
C GLN A 389 39.43 25.01 20.69
N GLY A 390 39.52 26.31 20.35
CA GLY A 390 38.66 26.90 19.34
C GLY A 390 38.85 26.30 17.93
N GLN A 391 40.12 26.10 17.53
CA GLN A 391 40.44 25.55 16.21
C GLN A 391 40.15 24.05 16.12
N ILE A 392 40.40 23.30 17.19
CA ILE A 392 40.08 21.86 17.23
C ILE A 392 38.57 21.67 17.23
N ARG A 393 37.83 22.44 18.02
CA ARG A 393 36.35 22.40 18.07
C ARG A 393 35.74 22.67 16.70
N GLU A 394 36.24 23.69 15.98
CA GLU A 394 35.74 24.03 14.65
C GLU A 394 36.04 22.93 13.62
N ARG A 395 37.23 22.34 13.65
CA ARG A 395 37.59 21.19 12.80
C ARG A 395 36.71 19.96 13.10
N LEU A 396 36.42 19.71 14.37
CA LEU A 396 35.52 18.61 14.76
C LEU A 396 34.08 18.89 14.26
N ARG A 397 33.57 20.10 14.47
CA ARG A 397 32.21 20.48 13.96
C ARG A 397 32.11 20.27 12.48
N THR A 398 33.10 20.69 11.71
CA THR A 398 33.12 20.51 10.24
C THR A 398 33.16 19.02 9.85
N ARG A 399 33.93 18.20 10.56
CA ARG A 399 34.05 16.76 10.31
C ARG A 399 32.77 15.98 10.68
N PHE A 400 32.04 16.41 11.69
CA PHE A 400 30.78 15.82 12.12
C PHE A 400 29.58 16.44 11.42
N THR A 401 29.76 17.23 10.37
CA THR A 401 28.69 17.68 9.49
C THR A 401 28.51 16.69 8.34
N VAL A 402 27.31 16.15 8.20
CA VAL A 402 26.96 15.13 7.20
C VAL A 402 25.92 15.70 6.24
N GLU A 403 26.21 15.62 4.95
CA GLU A 403 25.23 15.94 3.89
C GLU A 403 24.23 14.79 3.76
N MET A 404 22.94 15.12 3.86
CA MET A 404 21.85 14.14 3.86
C MET A 404 21.23 13.88 2.49
N ASP A 405 21.61 14.62 1.44
CA ASP A 405 21.06 14.45 0.09
C ASP A 405 21.21 13.03 -0.44
N ARG A 406 22.42 12.48 -0.42
CA ARG A 406 22.68 11.12 -0.93
C ARG A 406 21.97 10.04 -0.13
N PRO A 407 22.00 10.03 1.22
CA PRO A 407 21.21 9.09 2.03
C PRO A 407 19.71 9.15 1.74
N ILE A 408 19.14 10.35 1.63
CA ILE A 408 17.71 10.55 1.36
C ILE A 408 17.35 10.03 -0.04
N GLU A 409 18.14 10.35 -1.05
CA GLU A 409 17.90 9.88 -2.42
C GLU A 409 18.01 8.35 -2.54
N ALA A 410 19.00 7.74 -1.89
CA ALA A 410 19.14 6.28 -1.85
C ALA A 410 17.95 5.61 -1.14
N MET A 411 17.39 6.26 -0.12
CA MET A 411 16.19 5.77 0.57
C MET A 411 14.97 5.91 -0.33
N LYS A 412 14.80 7.03 -1.04
CA LYS A 412 13.72 7.25 -2.00
C LYS A 412 13.70 6.14 -3.05
N GLN A 413 14.83 5.87 -3.70
CA GLN A 413 14.96 4.79 -4.68
C GLN A 413 14.63 3.41 -4.08
N SER A 414 15.05 3.15 -2.83
CA SER A 414 14.73 1.91 -2.15
C SER A 414 13.24 1.75 -1.89
N LEU A 415 12.54 2.82 -1.51
CA LEU A 415 11.09 2.84 -1.33
C LEU A 415 10.37 2.62 -2.67
N GLU A 416 10.76 3.29 -3.74
CA GLU A 416 10.18 3.10 -5.07
C GLU A 416 10.34 1.66 -5.56
N ASN A 417 11.48 1.02 -5.32
CA ASN A 417 11.68 -0.39 -5.65
C ASN A 417 10.76 -1.34 -4.85
N VAL A 418 10.36 -0.95 -3.64
CA VAL A 418 9.39 -1.72 -2.84
C VAL A 418 7.97 -1.50 -3.33
N LEU A 419 7.65 -0.29 -3.77
CA LEU A 419 6.32 0.09 -4.26
C LEU A 419 6.02 -0.43 -5.67
N ASN A 420 7.04 -0.77 -6.47
CA ASN A 420 6.87 -1.28 -7.83
C ASN A 420 7.18 -2.78 -7.87
N ARG A 421 6.20 -3.60 -7.51
CA ARG A 421 6.35 -5.06 -7.45
C ARG A 421 5.11 -5.78 -7.95
N GLN A 422 5.34 -6.86 -8.66
CA GLN A 422 4.30 -7.83 -8.99
C GLN A 422 4.19 -8.90 -7.90
N ARG A 423 2.97 -9.21 -7.48
CA ARG A 423 2.67 -10.33 -6.58
C ARG A 423 1.44 -11.09 -7.09
N GLY A 424 1.69 -12.29 -7.65
CA GLY A 424 0.63 -13.06 -8.30
C GLY A 424 0.05 -12.28 -9.47
N ASN A 425 -1.25 -12.10 -9.46
CA ASN A 425 -2.00 -11.34 -10.46
C ASN A 425 -2.20 -9.84 -10.10
N VAL A 426 -1.44 -9.31 -9.14
CA VAL A 426 -1.51 -7.90 -8.76
C VAL A 426 -0.19 -7.22 -9.09
N ASN A 427 -0.24 -6.21 -9.93
CA ASN A 427 0.85 -5.31 -10.26
C ASN A 427 0.72 -4.05 -9.41
N LEU A 428 1.64 -3.88 -8.46
CA LEU A 428 1.69 -2.68 -7.62
C LEU A 428 2.64 -1.67 -8.26
N HIS A 429 2.18 -0.44 -8.38
CA HIS A 429 2.91 0.71 -8.91
C HIS A 429 2.96 1.82 -7.88
N GLY A 430 4.11 2.47 -7.76
CA GLY A 430 4.25 3.59 -6.84
C GLY A 430 5.35 4.55 -7.27
N ASN A 431 5.14 5.81 -6.91
CA ASN A 431 6.08 6.89 -7.13
C ASN A 431 6.19 7.74 -5.86
N VAL A 432 7.40 7.89 -5.34
CA VAL A 432 7.69 8.76 -4.20
C VAL A 432 7.93 10.18 -4.73
N GLN A 433 6.96 11.06 -4.54
CA GLN A 433 7.06 12.46 -4.99
C GLN A 433 8.05 13.23 -4.13
N GLU A 434 7.87 13.17 -2.81
CA GLU A 434 8.73 13.83 -1.85
C GLU A 434 9.16 12.87 -0.76
N LEU A 435 10.43 12.94 -0.37
CA LEU A 435 10.98 12.31 0.82
C LEU A 435 11.93 13.32 1.46
N HIS A 436 11.66 13.67 2.70
CA HIS A 436 12.50 14.60 3.43
C HIS A 436 12.68 14.20 4.89
N LEU A 437 13.81 14.57 5.44
CA LEU A 437 14.09 14.47 6.85
C LEU A 437 13.49 15.70 7.56
N VAL A 438 12.60 15.48 8.51
CA VAL A 438 11.96 16.53 9.30
C VAL A 438 12.88 17.03 10.41
N GLY A 439 13.61 16.10 11.05
CA GLY A 439 14.54 16.42 12.11
C GLY A 439 15.17 15.17 12.73
N VAL A 440 16.16 15.40 13.57
CA VAL A 440 16.86 14.35 14.33
C VAL A 440 16.88 14.75 15.80
N TYR A 441 16.46 13.85 16.68
CA TYR A 441 16.25 14.14 18.09
C TYR A 441 16.79 13.01 18.95
N ARG A 442 17.34 13.37 20.12
CA ARG A 442 17.60 12.40 21.17
C ARG A 442 16.36 12.27 22.04
N LEU A 443 15.79 11.07 22.09
CA LEU A 443 14.60 10.76 22.89
C LEU A 443 14.98 9.83 24.06
N PRO A 444 14.21 9.83 25.16
CA PRO A 444 14.45 8.96 26.32
C PRO A 444 13.95 7.51 26.09
N ASN A 445 13.75 7.09 24.86
CA ASN A 445 13.23 5.77 24.48
C ASN A 445 14.29 4.67 24.34
N GLY A 446 15.53 4.90 24.77
CA GLY A 446 16.64 3.93 24.66
C GLY A 446 17.45 4.00 23.36
N SER A 447 16.94 4.64 22.29
CA SER A 447 17.70 4.89 21.07
C SER A 447 18.78 5.97 21.30
N VAL A 448 19.87 5.94 20.52
CA VAL A 448 20.87 7.02 20.54
C VAL A 448 20.27 8.30 19.99
N PHE A 449 19.53 8.19 18.90
CA PHE A 449 18.72 9.27 18.34
C PHE A 449 17.57 8.71 17.50
N THR A 450 16.55 9.53 17.28
CA THR A 450 15.43 9.24 16.39
C THR A 450 15.40 10.29 15.28
N ALA A 451 15.44 9.83 14.04
CA ALA A 451 15.25 10.65 12.85
C ALA A 451 13.78 10.55 12.39
N TYR A 452 13.16 11.67 12.08
CA TYR A 452 11.78 11.70 11.57
C TYR A 452 11.80 11.96 10.07
N LEU A 453 11.23 11.03 9.31
CA LEU A 453 11.06 11.14 7.87
C LEU A 453 9.59 11.42 7.54
N ALA A 454 9.37 12.23 6.51
CA ALA A 454 8.08 12.38 5.88
C ALA A 454 8.19 12.06 4.39
N ALA A 455 7.25 11.28 3.89
CA ALA A 455 7.19 10.89 2.49
C ALA A 455 5.77 11.05 1.95
N THR A 456 5.66 11.59 0.73
CA THR A 456 4.41 11.67 -0.02
C THR A 456 4.60 11.10 -1.41
N GLY A 457 3.51 10.64 -2.00
CA GLY A 457 3.57 10.08 -3.33
C GLY A 457 2.25 9.46 -3.78
N LYS A 458 2.35 8.64 -4.82
CA LYS A 458 1.23 7.91 -5.39
C LYS A 458 1.46 6.41 -5.34
N ILE A 459 0.36 5.65 -5.21
CA ILE A 459 0.37 4.20 -5.22
C ILE A 459 -0.95 3.67 -5.78
N TRP A 460 -0.86 2.73 -6.72
CA TRP A 460 -2.03 2.07 -7.29
C TRP A 460 -1.72 0.61 -7.62
N ALA A 461 -2.75 -0.18 -7.75
CA ALA A 461 -2.66 -1.59 -8.09
C ALA A 461 -3.54 -1.89 -9.31
N GLU A 462 -2.98 -2.62 -10.25
CA GLU A 462 -3.70 -3.22 -11.39
C GLU A 462 -3.81 -4.72 -11.15
N VAL A 463 -5.02 -5.25 -11.35
CA VAL A 463 -5.30 -6.67 -11.15
C VAL A 463 -5.46 -7.33 -12.52
N ASP A 464 -4.57 -8.26 -12.84
CA ASP A 464 -4.69 -9.10 -14.05
C ASP A 464 -5.73 -10.20 -13.80
N VAL A 465 -6.78 -10.22 -14.60
CA VAL A 465 -7.80 -11.27 -14.61
C VAL A 465 -7.34 -12.36 -15.58
N GLN A 466 -7.03 -13.55 -15.04
CA GLN A 466 -6.68 -14.74 -15.82
C GLN A 466 -7.91 -15.56 -16.16
#